data_8821b1619fc46a0510913f34c64f77a8
#
_entry.id   8821b1619fc46a0510913f34c64f77a8
#
_cell.length_a   1.000
_cell.length_b   1.000
_cell.length_c   1.000
_cell.angle_alpha   90.00
_cell.angle_beta   90.00
_cell.angle_gamma   90.00
#
_symmetry.space_group_name_H-M   'P 1'
#
loop_
_entity.id
_entity.type
_entity.pdbx_description
1 polymer ?
#
loop_
_entity_poly.entity_id
_entity_poly.type
_entity_poly.pdbx_seq_one_letter_code
_entity_poly.pdbx_strand_id
1 'polypeptide(L)'
;MKITGFNPSILTSKPDELINLFEELGFERSHHDAAESGIVSGSVRMKYADVFHVDITSTEKYPSDKTLIRMNVDDIDEAYKLLLERGFQNAMGDGVIIEAEHFRGAHMVSPSGFEFMVMQHKK
;
A
#
# COMPACT_ATOMS: atom_id res chain seq x y z
N MET A 1 -5.74 -17.69 5.60
CA MET A 1 -5.71 -16.25 5.87
C MET A 1 -6.86 -15.55 5.21
N LYS A 2 -7.17 -14.36 5.68
CA LYS A 2 -8.21 -13.52 5.07
C LYS A 2 -7.60 -12.23 4.57
N ILE A 3 -8.11 -11.75 3.44
CA ILE A 3 -7.79 -10.42 2.95
C ILE A 3 -8.76 -9.46 3.61
N THR A 4 -8.23 -8.48 4.33
CA THR A 4 -9.03 -7.52 5.10
C THR A 4 -9.08 -6.14 4.45
N GLY A 5 -8.25 -5.89 3.42
CA GLY A 5 -8.26 -4.67 2.64
C GLY A 5 -7.52 -4.87 1.33
N PHE A 6 -7.96 -4.16 0.29
CA PHE A 6 -7.39 -4.32 -1.04
C PHE A 6 -7.68 -3.06 -1.85
N ASN A 7 -6.64 -2.29 -2.13
CA ASN A 7 -6.85 -1.02 -2.83
C ASN A 7 -5.59 -0.56 -3.57
N PRO A 8 -5.74 0.27 -4.60
CA PRO A 8 -4.58 0.86 -5.26
C PRO A 8 -3.88 1.85 -4.33
N SER A 9 -2.56 1.91 -4.44
CA SER A 9 -1.71 2.88 -3.78
C SER A 9 -0.80 3.51 -4.80
N ILE A 10 -0.84 4.84 -4.90
CA ILE A 10 -0.06 5.59 -5.89
C ILE A 10 1.10 6.29 -5.18
N LEU A 11 2.30 5.99 -5.62
CA LEU A 11 3.52 6.62 -5.14
C LEU A 11 3.89 7.74 -6.08
N THR A 12 4.01 8.95 -5.56
CA THR A 12 4.19 10.15 -6.39
C THR A 12 5.08 11.18 -5.71
N SER A 13 5.83 11.93 -6.51
CA SER A 13 6.55 13.11 -6.03
C SER A 13 5.67 14.37 -6.03
N LYS A 14 4.45 14.27 -6.55
CA LYS A 14 3.52 15.40 -6.66
C LYS A 14 2.15 15.06 -6.06
N PRO A 15 2.11 14.80 -4.73
CA PRO A 15 0.88 14.35 -4.10
C PRO A 15 -0.27 15.34 -4.21
N ASP A 16 0.01 16.65 -4.16
CA ASP A 16 -1.04 17.66 -4.21
C ASP A 16 -1.81 17.63 -5.54
N GLU A 17 -1.11 17.41 -6.64
CA GLU A 17 -1.76 17.32 -7.96
C GLU A 17 -2.73 16.15 -8.02
N LEU A 18 -2.32 14.99 -7.51
CA LEU A 18 -3.19 13.81 -7.50
C LEU A 18 -4.34 13.96 -6.51
N ILE A 19 -4.09 14.52 -5.33
CA ILE A 19 -5.15 14.76 -4.37
C ILE A 19 -6.21 15.67 -4.98
N ASN A 20 -5.79 16.75 -5.63
CA ASN A 20 -6.72 17.68 -6.29
C ASN A 20 -7.52 16.98 -7.38
N LEU A 21 -6.86 16.14 -8.18
CA LEU A 21 -7.56 15.39 -9.23
C LEU A 21 -8.63 14.48 -8.62
N PHE A 22 -8.30 13.73 -7.60
CA PHE A 22 -9.27 12.82 -6.99
C PHE A 22 -10.41 13.58 -6.32
N GLU A 23 -10.14 14.74 -5.73
CA GLU A 23 -11.20 15.59 -5.19
C GLU A 23 -12.14 16.06 -6.29
N GLU A 24 -11.62 16.44 -7.44
CA GLU A 24 -12.45 16.81 -8.60
C GLU A 24 -13.29 15.65 -9.12
N LEU A 25 -12.78 14.43 -8.97
CA LEU A 25 -13.51 13.21 -9.35
C LEU A 25 -14.60 12.82 -8.35
N GLY A 26 -14.63 13.48 -7.20
CA GLY A 26 -15.64 13.23 -6.17
C GLY A 26 -15.14 12.46 -4.96
N PHE A 27 -13.84 12.19 -4.89
CA PHE A 27 -13.26 11.56 -3.70
C PHE A 27 -13.10 12.59 -2.59
N GLU A 28 -13.14 12.12 -1.36
CA GLU A 28 -12.91 12.95 -0.17
C GLU A 28 -11.77 12.38 0.65
N ARG A 29 -11.01 13.26 1.29
CA ARG A 29 -9.97 12.82 2.21
C ARG A 29 -10.62 12.11 3.39
N SER A 30 -10.09 10.94 3.71
CA SER A 30 -10.50 10.24 4.92
C SER A 30 -9.97 10.99 6.14
N HIS A 31 -10.68 10.91 7.26
CA HIS A 31 -10.20 11.42 8.55
C HIS A 31 -8.98 10.67 9.04
N HIS A 32 -8.76 9.47 8.54
CA HIS A 32 -7.59 8.66 8.84
C HIS A 32 -6.65 8.67 7.66
N ASP A 33 -5.46 9.21 7.85
CA ASP A 33 -4.40 9.13 6.86
C ASP A 33 -3.97 7.68 6.66
N ALA A 34 -3.56 7.34 5.44
CA ALA A 34 -2.95 6.04 5.21
C ALA A 34 -1.69 5.86 6.07
N ALA A 35 -1.06 6.94 6.49
CA ALA A 35 0.08 6.91 7.40
C ALA A 35 -0.28 6.32 8.77
N GLU A 36 -1.51 6.46 9.22
CA GLU A 36 -1.96 5.84 10.47
C GLU A 36 -2.00 4.32 10.39
N SER A 37 -2.10 3.79 9.19
CA SER A 37 -1.92 2.35 8.99
C SER A 37 -0.46 1.95 8.93
N GLY A 38 0.45 2.90 9.13
CA GLY A 38 1.85 2.64 9.36
C GLY A 38 2.69 2.38 8.12
N ILE A 39 2.20 2.66 6.92
CA ILE A 39 2.94 2.34 5.70
C ILE A 39 4.09 3.32 5.48
N VAL A 40 3.77 4.59 5.32
CA VAL A 40 4.74 5.65 5.04
C VAL A 40 4.17 6.95 5.58
N SER A 41 5.01 7.80 6.16
CA SER A 41 4.59 9.14 6.53
C SER A 41 4.25 9.91 5.25
N GLY A 42 3.21 10.73 5.30
CA GLY A 42 2.79 11.53 4.17
C GLY A 42 1.80 10.86 3.22
N SER A 43 1.28 9.68 3.58
CA SER A 43 0.22 9.05 2.81
C SER A 43 -1.15 9.62 3.17
N VAL A 44 -1.97 9.82 2.14
CA VAL A 44 -3.33 10.32 2.30
C VAL A 44 -4.30 9.33 1.68
N ARG A 45 -5.34 8.97 2.41
CA ARG A 45 -6.40 8.10 1.89
C ARG A 45 -7.51 8.94 1.29
N MET A 46 -7.83 8.68 0.03
CA MET A 46 -8.93 9.32 -0.68
C MET A 46 -10.04 8.30 -0.86
N LYS A 47 -11.25 8.64 -0.42
CA LYS A 47 -12.40 7.72 -0.43
C LYS A 47 -13.51 8.25 -1.32
N TYR A 48 -14.12 7.37 -2.09
CA TYR A 48 -15.32 7.67 -2.85
C TYR A 48 -16.50 7.02 -2.13
N ALA A 49 -17.29 7.83 -1.44
CA ALA A 49 -18.31 7.35 -0.51
C ALA A 49 -17.65 6.31 0.44
N ASP A 50 -18.33 5.24 0.82
CA ASP A 50 -17.72 4.15 1.58
C ASP A 50 -17.54 2.91 0.70
N VAL A 51 -17.38 3.11 -0.61
CA VAL A 51 -17.33 2.03 -1.58
C VAL A 51 -15.91 1.61 -1.90
N PHE A 52 -15.06 2.56 -2.26
CA PHE A 52 -13.66 2.28 -2.62
C PHE A 52 -12.77 3.45 -2.26
N HIS A 53 -11.47 3.20 -2.27
CA HIS A 53 -10.49 4.23 -1.93
C HIS A 53 -9.16 3.98 -2.64
N VAL A 54 -8.34 5.03 -2.66
CA VAL A 54 -6.97 5.00 -3.14
C VAL A 54 -6.08 5.69 -2.12
N ASP A 55 -4.89 5.18 -1.91
CA ASP A 55 -3.89 5.82 -1.06
C ASP A 55 -2.91 6.58 -1.94
N ILE A 56 -2.62 7.83 -1.58
CA ILE A 56 -1.64 8.66 -2.28
C ILE A 56 -0.47 8.88 -1.34
N THR A 57 0.70 8.37 -1.74
CA THR A 57 1.89 8.39 -0.91
C THR A 57 2.96 9.26 -1.55
N SER A 58 3.44 10.24 -0.79
CA SER A 58 4.50 11.14 -1.24
C SER A 58 5.86 10.44 -1.17
N THR A 59 6.59 10.42 -2.28
CA THR A 59 7.95 9.90 -2.30
C THR A 59 8.71 10.48 -3.48
N GLU A 60 10.01 10.71 -3.28
CA GLU A 60 10.93 11.13 -4.34
C GLU A 60 11.68 9.93 -4.96
N LYS A 61 11.36 8.73 -4.53
CA LYS A 61 12.12 7.52 -4.89
C LYS A 61 12.04 7.17 -6.37
N TYR A 62 10.93 7.49 -7.02
CA TYR A 62 10.68 7.10 -8.40
C TYR A 62 10.63 8.30 -9.33
N PRO A 63 11.17 8.18 -10.57
CA PRO A 63 11.16 9.30 -11.53
C PRO A 63 9.77 9.59 -12.11
N SER A 64 8.87 8.63 -12.05
CA SER A 64 7.48 8.80 -12.46
C SER A 64 6.57 8.13 -11.44
N ASP A 65 5.30 8.47 -11.48
CA ASP A 65 4.32 7.87 -10.56
C ASP A 65 4.30 6.37 -10.71
N LYS A 66 4.18 5.68 -9.59
CA LYS A 66 4.13 4.22 -9.53
C LYS A 66 2.89 3.79 -8.79
N THR A 67 2.15 2.88 -9.38
CA THR A 67 0.96 2.31 -8.75
C THR A 67 1.23 0.88 -8.34
N LEU A 68 0.90 0.55 -7.11
CA LEU A 68 0.92 -0.82 -6.62
C LEU A 68 -0.39 -1.11 -5.89
N ILE A 69 -0.61 -2.38 -5.57
CA ILE A 69 -1.78 -2.78 -4.81
C ILE A 69 -1.38 -2.98 -3.36
N ARG A 70 -2.08 -2.28 -2.48
CA ARG A 70 -1.98 -2.52 -1.06
C ARG A 70 -2.96 -3.63 -0.69
N MET A 71 -2.45 -4.68 -0.06
CA MET A 71 -3.26 -5.81 0.37
C MET A 71 -3.06 -6.02 1.86
N ASN A 72 -4.10 -5.79 2.63
CA ASN A 72 -4.09 -6.07 4.06
C ASN A 72 -4.57 -7.50 4.29
N VAL A 73 -3.85 -8.21 5.14
CA VAL A 73 -4.14 -9.62 5.46
C VAL A 73 -4.14 -9.81 6.97
N ASP A 74 -4.76 -10.89 7.43
CA ASP A 74 -4.76 -11.24 8.85
C ASP A 74 -3.57 -12.11 9.26
N ASP A 75 -2.80 -12.61 8.29
CA ASP A 75 -1.61 -13.43 8.54
C ASP A 75 -0.57 -13.19 7.45
N ILE A 76 0.36 -12.26 7.75
CA ILE A 76 1.39 -11.88 6.79
C ILE A 76 2.39 -13.01 6.52
N ASP A 77 2.65 -13.86 7.51
CA ASP A 77 3.61 -14.95 7.33
C ASP A 77 3.08 -15.96 6.32
N GLU A 78 1.78 -16.27 6.37
CA GLU A 78 1.13 -17.14 5.38
C GLU A 78 1.12 -16.50 4.00
N ALA A 79 0.77 -15.21 3.92
CA ALA A 79 0.76 -14.47 2.65
C ALA A 79 2.16 -14.42 2.02
N TYR A 80 3.17 -14.13 2.83
CA TYR A 80 4.55 -14.05 2.38
C TYR A 80 5.02 -15.38 1.78
N LYS A 81 4.76 -16.47 2.50
CA LYS A 81 5.12 -17.81 2.03
C LYS A 81 4.42 -18.15 0.71
N LEU A 82 3.13 -17.88 0.61
CA LEU A 82 2.39 -18.14 -0.61
C LEU A 82 2.96 -17.37 -1.80
N LEU A 83 3.28 -16.09 -1.60
CA LEU A 83 3.83 -15.27 -2.68
C LEU A 83 5.21 -15.75 -3.10
N LEU A 84 6.07 -16.15 -2.15
CA LEU A 84 7.37 -16.74 -2.50
C LEU A 84 7.18 -18.01 -3.34
N GLU A 85 6.23 -18.86 -3.01
CA GLU A 85 5.93 -20.08 -3.76
C GLU A 85 5.47 -19.77 -5.19
N ARG A 86 4.91 -18.60 -5.43
CA ARG A 86 4.48 -18.16 -6.76
C ARG A 86 5.52 -17.35 -7.51
N GLY A 87 6.75 -17.31 -6.98
CA GLY A 87 7.88 -16.65 -7.65
C GLY A 87 8.01 -15.17 -7.34
N PHE A 88 7.22 -14.61 -6.43
CA PHE A 88 7.42 -13.23 -6.00
C PHE A 88 8.72 -13.11 -5.25
N GLN A 89 9.35 -11.93 -5.36
CA GLN A 89 10.55 -11.59 -4.61
C GLN A 89 10.24 -10.42 -3.68
N ASN A 90 10.91 -10.40 -2.54
CA ASN A 90 10.81 -9.27 -1.62
C ASN A 90 11.72 -8.15 -2.12
N ALA A 91 11.15 -7.02 -2.46
CA ALA A 91 11.89 -5.88 -3.01
C ALA A 91 12.90 -5.28 -2.03
N MET A 92 12.74 -5.53 -0.73
CA MET A 92 13.62 -5.02 0.31
C MET A 92 14.72 -6.01 0.71
N GLY A 93 14.67 -7.22 0.17
CA GLY A 93 15.60 -8.29 0.48
C GLY A 93 14.90 -9.50 1.09
N ASP A 94 15.50 -10.68 0.93
CA ASP A 94 14.92 -11.93 1.41
C ASP A 94 14.65 -11.88 2.92
N GLY A 95 13.42 -12.17 3.31
CA GLY A 95 13.02 -12.22 4.70
C GLY A 95 12.91 -10.88 5.42
N VAL A 96 13.10 -9.77 4.70
CA VAL A 96 13.01 -8.44 5.31
C VAL A 96 11.55 -8.06 5.47
N ILE A 97 11.07 -8.03 6.71
CA ILE A 97 9.72 -7.62 7.05
C ILE A 97 9.81 -6.27 7.76
N ILE A 98 9.01 -5.31 7.27
CA ILE A 98 8.89 -4.02 7.93
C ILE A 98 8.18 -4.26 9.25
N GLU A 99 8.83 -3.89 10.36
CA GLU A 99 8.23 -3.96 11.69
C GLU A 99 8.03 -2.55 12.20
N ALA A 100 6.78 -2.16 12.38
CA ALA A 100 6.42 -0.89 12.94
C ALA A 100 5.53 -1.10 14.16
N GLU A 101 5.20 0.00 14.85
CA GLU A 101 4.40 -0.07 16.08
C GLU A 101 3.02 -0.71 15.83
N HIS A 102 2.39 -0.36 14.70
CA HIS A 102 1.00 -0.74 14.44
C HIS A 102 0.84 -1.72 13.28
N PHE A 103 1.93 -2.10 12.61
CA PHE A 103 1.82 -3.00 11.47
C PHE A 103 3.12 -3.75 11.18
N ARG A 104 2.97 -4.83 10.42
CA ARG A 104 4.07 -5.54 9.75
C ARG A 104 3.80 -5.52 8.26
N GLY A 105 4.84 -5.39 7.45
CA GLY A 105 4.65 -5.26 6.00
C GLY A 105 5.79 -5.82 5.17
N ALA A 106 5.48 -6.13 3.91
CA ALA A 106 6.48 -6.57 2.93
C ALA A 106 6.10 -6.06 1.54
N HIS A 107 7.09 -5.58 0.81
CA HIS A 107 6.93 -5.11 -0.57
C HIS A 107 7.32 -6.25 -1.50
N MET A 108 6.35 -6.86 -2.17
CA MET A 108 6.53 -8.05 -2.98
C MET A 108 6.35 -7.77 -4.46
N VAL A 109 7.24 -8.29 -5.28
CA VAL A 109 7.24 -8.07 -6.73
C VAL A 109 7.14 -9.41 -7.44
N SER A 110 6.16 -9.54 -8.36
CA SER A 110 5.96 -10.76 -9.15
C SER A 110 7.05 -10.91 -10.21
N PRO A 111 7.19 -12.11 -10.79
CA PRO A 111 8.14 -12.32 -11.91
C PRO A 111 7.90 -11.38 -13.09
N SER A 112 6.67 -10.92 -13.31
CA SER A 112 6.33 -10.02 -14.42
C SER A 112 6.33 -8.53 -14.01
N GLY A 113 6.67 -8.22 -12.74
CA GLY A 113 6.79 -6.84 -12.28
C GLY A 113 5.56 -6.28 -11.57
N PHE A 114 4.53 -7.08 -11.35
CA PHE A 114 3.37 -6.66 -10.57
C PHE A 114 3.76 -6.57 -9.09
N GLU A 115 3.26 -5.55 -8.38
CA GLU A 115 3.71 -5.29 -7.02
C GLU A 115 2.56 -5.25 -6.02
N PHE A 116 2.80 -5.89 -4.88
CA PHE A 116 1.95 -5.78 -3.69
C PHE A 116 2.72 -5.10 -2.57
N MET A 117 2.02 -4.24 -1.83
CA MET A 117 2.42 -3.90 -0.47
C MET A 117 1.53 -4.73 0.46
N VAL A 118 2.07 -5.80 1.01
CA VAL A 118 1.34 -6.71 1.89
C VAL A 118 1.47 -6.24 3.32
N MET A 119 0.36 -6.09 4.02
CA MET A 119 0.33 -5.50 5.35
C MET A 119 -0.51 -6.33 6.30
N GLN A 120 -0.08 -6.40 7.55
CA GLN A 120 -0.88 -6.92 8.64
C GLN A 120 -0.87 -5.92 9.78
N HIS A 121 -2.05 -5.43 10.16
CA HIS A 121 -2.17 -4.53 11.30
C HIS A 121 -1.98 -5.28 12.62
N LYS A 122 -1.27 -4.68 13.55
CA LYS A 122 -1.14 -5.17 14.91
C LYS A 122 -2.33 -4.71 15.72
N LYS A 123 -2.82 -5.58 16.55
CA LYS A 123 -3.94 -5.27 17.43
C LYS A 123 -3.47 -4.54 18.68
#